data_8575edb1237ca09ff8b2c81b4b283fe8
#
_entry.id   8575edb1237ca09ff8b2c81b4b283fe8
#
_cell.length_a   1.000
_cell.length_b   1.000
_cell.length_c   1.000
_cell.angle_alpha   90.00
_cell.angle_beta   90.00
_cell.angle_gamma   90.00
#
_symmetry.space_group_name_H-M   'P 1'
#
loop_
_entity.id
_entity.type
_entity.pdbx_description
1 polymer ?
#
loop_
_entity_poly.entity_id
_entity_poly.type
_entity_poly.pdbx_seq_one_letter_code
_entity_poly.pdbx_strand_id
1 'polypeptide(L)'
;MYVISVNVGRATTAAAPGDAPGFTAGLDTGIDKRPVAGPVAVAPPGPKGVAGSGLAGDEVVNLRHHGGDHQAVYAFAREDLDGWERQLGRELPHGSFGENLTTAGVDVNGALIGERWRIGAELVLEVSAPRIPCRTFADWLGESGWMKRFTQEAAPGAYLRVVESGEVRAGDPVTIVHRPDHEVSISFLFRALTTERALLPRVLAAGDALVPETVETVHKHLARQRNQPEGSVGASEAPRGTAASTNVPV
;
A
#
# COMPACT_ATOMS: atom_id res chain seq x y z
N MET A 1 20.89 -0.92 -6.41
CA MET A 1 19.64 -1.40 -5.82
C MET A 1 19.90 -2.74 -5.15
N TYR A 2 19.52 -2.91 -3.89
CA TYR A 2 19.73 -4.17 -3.16
C TYR A 2 18.76 -4.32 -1.98
N VAL A 3 18.62 -5.53 -1.47
CA VAL A 3 17.87 -5.85 -0.24
C VAL A 3 18.80 -5.60 0.97
N ILE A 4 18.39 -4.68 1.86
CA ILE A 4 19.15 -4.42 3.11
C ILE A 4 18.86 -5.51 4.14
N SER A 5 17.56 -5.86 4.27
CA SER A 5 17.08 -6.78 5.28
C SER A 5 15.94 -7.63 4.77
N VAL A 6 15.94 -8.89 5.14
CA VAL A 6 14.79 -9.80 5.01
C VAL A 6 14.17 -9.95 6.39
N ASN A 7 12.87 -9.66 6.50
CA ASN A 7 12.19 -9.61 7.78
C ASN A 7 11.02 -10.61 7.81
N VAL A 8 10.94 -11.36 8.90
CA VAL A 8 9.94 -12.41 9.12
C VAL A 8 9.23 -12.16 10.43
N GLY A 9 7.91 -12.22 10.43
CA GLY A 9 7.05 -12.09 11.60
C GLY A 9 6.48 -13.43 12.03
N ARG A 10 6.33 -13.63 13.32
CA ARG A 10 5.56 -14.75 13.88
C ARG A 10 4.26 -14.22 14.47
N ALA A 11 3.22 -15.01 14.37
CA ALA A 11 1.96 -14.69 15.03
C ALA A 11 2.21 -14.67 16.55
N THR A 12 2.08 -13.50 17.12
CA THR A 12 2.16 -13.31 18.56
C THR A 12 0.95 -12.52 19.02
N THR A 13 0.48 -12.81 20.21
CA THR A 13 -0.43 -11.90 20.91
C THR A 13 0.41 -10.68 21.29
N ALA A 14 0.42 -9.67 20.43
CA ALA A 14 1.34 -8.56 20.56
C ALA A 14 1.03 -7.79 21.85
N ALA A 15 2.02 -7.76 22.74
CA ALA A 15 2.16 -6.64 23.66
C ALA A 15 2.73 -5.49 22.85
N ALA A 16 2.12 -4.31 22.92
CA ALA A 16 2.66 -3.12 22.25
C ALA A 16 4.13 -2.92 22.61
N PRO A 17 5.01 -2.54 21.68
CA PRO A 17 6.35 -2.11 22.05
C PRO A 17 6.24 -0.86 22.93
N GLY A 18 6.43 -1.02 24.26
CA GLY A 18 6.37 0.04 25.25
C GLY A 18 5.01 0.74 25.29
N ASP A 19 4.34 0.71 26.43
CA ASP A 19 3.13 1.46 26.86
C ASP A 19 2.41 2.37 25.84
N ALA A 20 2.24 1.92 24.60
CA ALA A 20 1.51 2.69 23.59
C ALA A 20 0.03 2.70 23.94
N PRO A 21 -0.56 3.84 24.29
CA PRO A 21 -1.97 3.92 24.61
C PRO A 21 -2.82 3.65 23.37
N GLY A 22 -3.55 2.57 23.35
CA GLY A 22 -4.52 2.25 22.29
C GLY A 22 -4.34 0.92 21.59
N PHE A 23 -3.28 0.15 21.89
CA PHE A 23 -3.15 -1.20 21.37
C PHE A 23 -4.23 -2.10 22.00
N THR A 24 -5.06 -2.72 21.17
CA THR A 24 -6.06 -3.69 21.67
C THR A 24 -5.30 -4.95 22.07
N ALA A 25 -4.97 -5.08 23.35
CA ALA A 25 -4.34 -6.28 23.89
C ALA A 25 -5.19 -7.50 23.50
N GLY A 26 -4.56 -8.52 22.94
CA GLY A 26 -5.20 -9.80 22.62
C GLY A 26 -5.51 -10.05 21.15
N LEU A 27 -5.10 -9.18 20.21
CA LEU A 27 -5.15 -9.50 18.78
C LEU A 27 -3.83 -10.14 18.34
N ASP A 28 -3.90 -11.39 17.90
CA ASP A 28 -2.78 -12.04 17.25
C ASP A 28 -2.44 -11.27 15.94
N THR A 29 -1.16 -10.97 15.75
CA THR A 29 -0.68 -10.27 14.56
C THR A 29 0.72 -10.72 14.19
N GLY A 30 1.02 -10.79 12.89
CA GLY A 30 2.38 -11.02 12.35
C GLY A 30 3.04 -9.72 11.88
N ILE A 31 2.60 -8.55 12.36
CA ILE A 31 3.14 -7.26 11.91
C ILE A 31 4.55 -6.98 12.47
N ASP A 32 4.89 -7.53 13.64
CA ASP A 32 6.23 -7.46 14.22
C ASP A 32 7.18 -8.34 13.42
N LYS A 33 7.68 -7.79 12.30
CA LYS A 33 8.66 -8.47 11.49
C LYS A 33 10.05 -8.06 11.92
N ARG A 34 10.95 -9.07 11.99
CA ARG A 34 12.30 -8.88 12.45
C ARG A 34 13.32 -9.40 11.44
N PRO A 35 14.49 -8.75 11.31
CA PRO A 35 15.55 -9.23 10.45
C PRO A 35 15.96 -10.66 10.77
N VAL A 36 16.13 -11.48 9.74
CA VAL A 36 16.64 -12.84 9.86
C VAL A 36 17.99 -12.97 9.18
N ALA A 37 18.83 -13.83 9.73
CA ALA A 37 20.13 -14.16 9.15
C ALA A 37 19.98 -15.28 8.11
N GLY A 38 20.77 -15.19 7.02
CA GLY A 38 20.83 -16.20 5.99
C GLY A 38 19.70 -16.10 4.95
N PRO A 39 19.65 -17.06 4.02
CA PRO A 39 18.65 -17.08 2.96
C PRO A 39 17.28 -17.51 3.48
N VAL A 40 16.23 -16.93 2.89
CA VAL A 40 14.83 -17.27 3.14
C VAL A 40 14.21 -17.73 1.83
N ALA A 41 13.62 -18.90 1.83
CA ALA A 41 12.89 -19.40 0.65
C ALA A 41 11.61 -18.59 0.41
N VAL A 42 11.35 -18.25 -0.87
CA VAL A 42 10.19 -17.49 -1.32
C VAL A 42 9.49 -18.26 -2.43
N ALA A 43 8.21 -18.52 -2.25
CA ALA A 43 7.36 -19.23 -3.20
C ALA A 43 5.93 -18.67 -3.21
N PRO A 44 5.13 -18.90 -4.28
CA PRO A 44 3.73 -18.52 -4.27
C PRO A 44 3.00 -19.18 -3.11
N PRO A 45 2.35 -18.40 -2.21
CA PRO A 45 1.69 -18.97 -1.05
C PRO A 45 0.35 -19.65 -1.38
N GLY A 46 -0.29 -19.29 -2.49
CA GLY A 46 -1.62 -19.72 -2.88
C GLY A 46 -2.70 -18.64 -2.69
N PRO A 47 -3.98 -19.02 -2.80
CA PRO A 47 -5.07 -18.05 -2.88
C PRO A 47 -5.28 -17.28 -1.57
N LYS A 48 -5.69 -16.01 -1.70
CA LYS A 48 -6.10 -15.16 -0.58
C LYS A 48 -7.26 -15.79 0.20
N GLY A 49 -7.24 -15.62 1.51
CA GLY A 49 -8.23 -16.19 2.43
C GLY A 49 -7.85 -17.58 2.94
N VAL A 50 -6.87 -18.24 2.32
CA VAL A 50 -6.36 -19.57 2.69
C VAL A 50 -4.87 -19.52 2.98
N ALA A 51 -4.13 -18.84 2.15
CA ALA A 51 -2.67 -18.76 2.21
C ALA A 51 -2.18 -17.43 2.78
N GLY A 52 -1.03 -17.48 3.46
CA GLY A 52 -0.41 -16.31 4.13
C GLY A 52 0.67 -15.64 3.29
N SER A 53 1.88 -15.65 3.81
CA SER A 53 3.08 -15.03 3.21
C SER A 53 3.76 -15.96 2.22
N GLY A 54 4.46 -15.37 1.25
CA GLY A 54 5.34 -16.11 0.34
C GLY A 54 6.70 -16.45 0.93
N LEU A 55 7.09 -15.85 2.07
CA LEU A 55 8.35 -16.12 2.74
C LEU A 55 8.22 -17.29 3.73
N ALA A 56 9.16 -18.21 3.67
CA ALA A 56 9.23 -19.30 4.65
C ALA A 56 9.40 -18.76 6.07
N GLY A 57 8.55 -19.23 6.99
CA GLY A 57 8.57 -18.84 8.41
C GLY A 57 7.93 -17.50 8.73
N ASP A 58 7.38 -16.79 7.73
CA ASP A 58 6.61 -15.57 7.93
C ASP A 58 5.12 -15.88 8.07
N GLU A 59 4.49 -15.38 9.13
CA GLU A 59 3.11 -15.68 9.46
C GLU A 59 2.19 -14.49 9.25
N VAL A 60 1.06 -14.74 8.59
CA VAL A 60 -0.03 -13.78 8.40
C VAL A 60 -1.26 -14.29 9.12
N VAL A 61 -1.76 -13.55 10.10
CA VAL A 61 -2.88 -13.99 10.95
C VAL A 61 -4.23 -13.75 10.28
N ASN A 62 -4.45 -12.54 9.77
CA ASN A 62 -5.73 -12.19 9.17
C ASN A 62 -5.75 -12.47 7.67
N LEU A 63 -5.89 -13.74 7.30
CA LEU A 63 -5.88 -14.21 5.90
C LEU A 63 -7.01 -13.63 5.04
N ARG A 64 -8.11 -13.18 5.66
CA ARG A 64 -9.21 -12.54 4.92
C ARG A 64 -8.78 -11.25 4.24
N HIS A 65 -7.88 -10.49 4.88
CA HIS A 65 -7.47 -9.16 4.41
C HIS A 65 -6.03 -9.09 3.93
N HIS A 66 -5.19 -10.03 4.36
CA HIS A 66 -3.74 -10.05 4.08
C HIS A 66 -3.30 -11.42 3.56
N GLY A 67 -2.16 -11.44 2.87
CA GLY A 67 -1.58 -12.65 2.32
C GLY A 67 -2.19 -13.08 0.98
N GLY A 68 -1.85 -14.28 0.55
CA GLY A 68 -2.18 -14.83 -0.77
C GLY A 68 -1.26 -14.33 -1.87
N ASP A 69 -1.41 -14.90 -3.08
CA ASP A 69 -0.46 -14.70 -4.18
C ASP A 69 -0.17 -13.23 -4.52
N HIS A 70 -1.18 -12.36 -4.45
CA HIS A 70 -1.01 -10.93 -4.77
C HIS A 70 -0.38 -10.11 -3.65
N GLN A 71 -0.22 -10.68 -2.46
CA GLN A 71 0.40 -10.05 -1.28
C GLN A 71 1.44 -10.99 -0.68
N ALA A 72 2.12 -11.76 -1.52
CA ALA A 72 3.09 -12.77 -1.10
C ALA A 72 4.29 -12.16 -0.36
N VAL A 73 4.76 -11.00 -0.82
CA VAL A 73 5.91 -10.28 -0.27
C VAL A 73 5.55 -8.81 -0.16
N TYR A 74 5.92 -8.15 0.94
CA TYR A 74 5.80 -6.71 1.11
C TYR A 74 7.19 -6.07 1.14
N ALA A 75 7.44 -5.12 0.24
CA ALA A 75 8.68 -4.36 0.15
C ALA A 75 8.48 -2.89 0.55
N PHE A 76 9.45 -2.34 1.27
CA PHE A 76 9.50 -0.94 1.65
C PHE A 76 10.94 -0.40 1.52
N ALA A 77 11.10 0.83 1.02
CA ALA A 77 12.41 1.43 0.87
C ALA A 77 12.96 1.98 2.19
N ARG A 78 14.25 1.79 2.45
CA ARG A 78 14.90 2.38 3.63
C ARG A 78 14.82 3.90 3.60
N GLU A 79 14.94 4.48 2.43
CA GLU A 79 14.86 5.92 2.20
C GLU A 79 13.53 6.51 2.69
N ASP A 80 12.44 5.77 2.49
CA ASP A 80 11.10 6.15 2.97
C ASP A 80 10.98 5.96 4.50
N LEU A 81 11.56 4.88 5.06
CA LEU A 81 11.65 4.72 6.52
C LEU A 81 12.45 5.85 7.16
N ASP A 82 13.57 6.26 6.56
CA ASP A 82 14.37 7.39 7.03
C ASP A 82 13.57 8.71 6.99
N GLY A 83 12.70 8.87 5.99
CA GLY A 83 11.73 9.96 5.91
C GLY A 83 10.79 9.96 7.11
N TRP A 84 10.22 8.80 7.42
CA TRP A 84 9.33 8.62 8.56
C TRP A 84 10.05 8.78 9.91
N GLU A 85 11.29 8.28 10.07
CA GLU A 85 12.10 8.49 11.27
C GLU A 85 12.24 9.98 11.60
N ARG A 86 12.57 10.79 10.59
CA ARG A 86 12.66 12.26 10.75
C ARG A 86 11.33 12.88 11.16
N GLN A 87 10.22 12.42 10.60
CA GLN A 87 8.88 12.94 10.91
C GLN A 87 8.38 12.51 12.30
N LEU A 88 8.75 11.30 12.74
CA LEU A 88 8.32 10.73 14.02
C LEU A 88 9.28 11.03 15.18
N GLY A 89 10.52 11.46 14.86
CA GLY A 89 11.55 11.75 15.86
C GLY A 89 12.04 10.51 16.60
N ARG A 90 11.94 9.32 15.97
CA ARG A 90 12.40 8.04 16.53
C ARG A 90 12.90 7.10 15.46
N GLU A 91 13.76 6.16 15.84
CA GLU A 91 14.24 5.11 14.95
C GLU A 91 13.12 4.15 14.56
N LEU A 92 13.18 3.67 13.33
CA LEU A 92 12.31 2.64 12.76
C LEU A 92 13.20 1.49 12.24
N PRO A 93 13.47 0.48 13.06
CA PRO A 93 14.18 -0.72 12.61
C PRO A 93 13.55 -1.36 11.38
N HIS A 94 14.34 -2.11 10.61
CA HIS A 94 13.83 -2.90 9.50
C HIS A 94 12.71 -3.83 9.96
N GLY A 95 11.64 -3.93 9.19
CA GLY A 95 10.43 -4.66 9.55
C GLY A 95 9.38 -3.84 10.30
N SER A 96 9.68 -2.59 10.70
CA SER A 96 8.77 -1.74 11.51
C SER A 96 7.42 -1.47 10.86
N PHE A 97 7.36 -1.45 9.53
CA PHE A 97 6.10 -1.29 8.80
C PHE A 97 5.49 -2.64 8.41
N GLY A 98 6.01 -3.73 8.96
CA GLY A 98 5.60 -5.09 8.62
C GLY A 98 6.06 -5.52 7.23
N GLU A 99 7.09 -4.87 6.69
CA GLU A 99 7.69 -5.24 5.41
C GLU A 99 8.57 -6.49 5.55
N ASN A 100 8.49 -7.36 4.53
CA ASN A 100 9.35 -8.52 4.40
C ASN A 100 10.73 -8.14 3.85
N LEU A 101 10.77 -7.20 2.91
CA LEU A 101 12.00 -6.71 2.31
C LEU A 101 12.16 -5.23 2.59
N THR A 102 13.22 -4.87 3.33
CA THR A 102 13.68 -3.49 3.37
C THR A 102 14.74 -3.34 2.28
N THR A 103 14.51 -2.43 1.32
CA THR A 103 15.38 -2.23 0.16
C THR A 103 16.13 -0.90 0.22
N ALA A 104 17.21 -0.76 -0.56
CA ALA A 104 17.88 0.51 -0.80
C ALA A 104 18.14 0.76 -2.28
N GLY A 105 18.01 2.01 -2.69
CA GLY A 105 18.19 2.47 -4.06
C GLY A 105 17.09 2.00 -5.02
N VAL A 106 16.02 1.37 -4.52
CA VAL A 106 14.85 0.96 -5.30
C VAL A 106 13.75 1.99 -5.08
N ASP A 107 13.26 2.61 -6.15
CA ASP A 107 12.06 3.45 -6.07
C ASP A 107 10.81 2.56 -5.99
N VAL A 108 10.50 2.09 -4.77
CA VAL A 108 9.39 1.16 -4.52
C VAL A 108 8.04 1.80 -4.85
N ASN A 109 7.90 3.09 -4.56
CA ASN A 109 6.64 3.81 -4.74
C ASN A 109 6.41 4.26 -6.18
N GLY A 110 7.48 4.46 -6.96
CA GLY A 110 7.44 4.72 -8.39
C GLY A 110 7.43 3.45 -9.25
N ALA A 111 7.58 2.26 -8.66
CA ALA A 111 7.51 0.99 -9.37
C ALA A 111 6.13 0.81 -10.00
N LEU A 112 6.07 0.33 -11.24
CA LEU A 112 4.83 0.16 -11.99
C LEU A 112 4.15 -1.17 -11.64
N ILE A 113 2.84 -1.18 -11.61
CA ILE A 113 2.06 -2.42 -11.47
C ILE A 113 2.44 -3.37 -12.61
N GLY A 114 2.89 -4.59 -12.30
CA GLY A 114 3.43 -5.55 -13.28
C GLY A 114 4.93 -5.41 -13.55
N GLU A 115 5.64 -4.45 -12.92
CA GLU A 115 7.08 -4.37 -12.99
C GLU A 115 7.71 -5.58 -12.30
N ARG A 116 8.74 -6.20 -12.91
CA ARG A 116 9.38 -7.40 -12.37
C ARG A 116 10.78 -7.12 -11.89
N TRP A 117 11.05 -7.58 -10.69
CA TRP A 117 12.34 -7.49 -10.02
C TRP A 117 12.96 -8.86 -9.88
N ARG A 118 14.16 -9.05 -10.42
CA ARG A 118 15.00 -10.18 -10.08
C ARG A 118 15.80 -9.82 -8.83
N ILE A 119 15.72 -10.67 -7.80
CA ILE A 119 16.42 -10.53 -6.54
C ILE A 119 17.39 -11.69 -6.39
N GLY A 120 18.68 -11.39 -6.22
CA GLY A 120 19.70 -12.41 -6.22
C GLY A 120 19.79 -13.14 -7.59
N ALA A 121 19.95 -14.46 -7.54
CA ALA A 121 20.18 -15.28 -8.74
C ALA A 121 18.89 -15.70 -9.43
N GLU A 122 17.85 -16.11 -8.68
CA GLU A 122 16.72 -16.86 -9.20
C GLU A 122 15.35 -16.21 -8.94
N LEU A 123 15.18 -15.60 -7.75
CA LEU A 123 13.87 -15.07 -7.34
C LEU A 123 13.41 -13.95 -8.27
N VAL A 124 12.20 -14.09 -8.85
CA VAL A 124 11.55 -13.01 -9.60
C VAL A 124 10.22 -12.67 -8.96
N LEU A 125 10.11 -11.41 -8.56
CA LEU A 125 8.89 -10.84 -7.97
C LEU A 125 8.26 -9.83 -8.93
N GLU A 126 6.93 -9.73 -8.92
CA GLU A 126 6.18 -8.77 -9.73
C GLU A 126 5.34 -7.85 -8.83
N VAL A 127 5.44 -6.56 -9.06
CA VAL A 127 4.71 -5.51 -8.34
C VAL A 127 3.21 -5.65 -8.59
N SER A 128 2.42 -5.81 -7.54
CA SER A 128 1.00 -6.16 -7.63
C SER A 128 0.03 -5.12 -7.07
N ALA A 129 0.33 -4.56 -5.90
CA ALA A 129 -0.59 -3.65 -5.22
C ALA A 129 0.13 -2.76 -4.18
N PRO A 130 -0.39 -1.57 -3.87
CA PRO A 130 0.06 -0.78 -2.74
C PRO A 130 -0.47 -1.38 -1.42
N ARG A 131 0.24 -1.13 -0.31
CA ARG A 131 -0.30 -1.39 1.01
C ARG A 131 -1.32 -0.32 1.39
N ILE A 132 -2.55 -0.75 1.66
CA ILE A 132 -3.55 0.14 2.27
C ILE A 132 -3.37 0.09 3.79
N PRO A 133 -3.24 1.25 4.49
CA PRO A 133 -3.06 1.26 5.94
C PRO A 133 -4.29 0.68 6.64
N CYS A 134 -4.07 -0.08 7.70
CA CYS A 134 -5.12 -0.70 8.50
C CYS A 134 -5.00 -0.32 9.96
N ARG A 135 -6.03 -0.64 10.75
CA ARG A 135 -6.05 -0.34 12.18
C ARG A 135 -4.89 -1.00 12.93
N THR A 136 -4.62 -2.28 12.66
CA THR A 136 -3.48 -3.00 13.26
C THR A 136 -2.16 -2.26 13.04
N PHE A 137 -1.94 -1.68 11.85
CA PHE A 137 -0.75 -0.90 11.56
C PHE A 137 -0.70 0.42 12.35
N ALA A 138 -1.84 1.11 12.50
CA ALA A 138 -1.91 2.33 13.29
C ALA A 138 -1.68 2.05 14.78
N ASP A 139 -2.30 1.00 15.30
CA ASP A 139 -2.17 0.57 16.68
C ASP A 139 -0.73 0.11 16.97
N TRP A 140 -0.10 -0.63 16.04
CA TRP A 140 1.29 -1.07 16.12
C TRP A 140 2.29 0.07 16.24
N LEU A 141 2.11 1.12 15.44
CA LEU A 141 3.00 2.28 15.50
C LEU A 141 2.72 3.19 16.69
N GLY A 142 1.51 3.15 17.26
CA GLY A 142 1.11 3.97 18.40
C GLY A 142 1.01 5.47 18.07
N GLU A 143 0.89 5.82 16.79
CA GLU A 143 0.90 7.22 16.33
C GLU A 143 -0.52 7.76 16.13
N SER A 144 -0.82 8.88 16.77
CA SER A 144 -2.11 9.56 16.57
C SER A 144 -2.27 10.05 15.13
N GLY A 145 -3.45 9.77 14.55
CA GLY A 145 -3.75 10.18 13.17
C GLY A 145 -2.94 9.45 12.10
N TRP A 146 -2.28 8.33 12.44
CA TRP A 146 -1.39 7.58 11.56
C TRP A 146 -2.00 7.27 10.20
N MET A 147 -3.23 6.73 10.19
CA MET A 147 -3.93 6.40 8.94
C MET A 147 -3.97 7.57 7.96
N LYS A 148 -4.31 8.77 8.46
CA LYS A 148 -4.39 9.98 7.64
C LYS A 148 -3.01 10.43 7.16
N ARG A 149 -2.01 10.45 8.05
CA ARG A 149 -0.63 10.86 7.71
C ARG A 149 -0.05 9.95 6.64
N PHE A 150 -0.13 8.63 6.85
CA PHE A 150 0.36 7.64 5.89
C PHE A 150 -0.35 7.74 4.54
N THR A 151 -1.67 7.97 4.55
CA THR A 151 -2.44 8.16 3.31
C THR A 151 -2.05 9.42 2.56
N GLN A 152 -1.77 10.51 3.27
CA GLN A 152 -1.36 11.78 2.65
C GLN A 152 0.05 11.73 2.05
N GLU A 153 0.96 10.97 2.66
CA GLU A 153 2.33 10.78 2.15
C GLU A 153 2.34 10.05 0.79
N ALA A 154 1.37 9.17 0.57
CA ALA A 154 1.22 8.38 -0.65
C ALA A 154 2.47 7.56 -1.05
N ALA A 155 3.26 7.16 -0.05
CA ALA A 155 4.43 6.29 -0.17
C ALA A 155 4.19 4.96 0.59
N PRO A 156 3.25 4.12 0.11
CA PRO A 156 2.76 2.97 0.86
C PRO A 156 3.66 1.75 0.84
N GLY A 157 4.72 1.73 0.02
CA GLY A 157 5.43 0.50 -0.31
C GLY A 157 4.62 -0.43 -1.22
N ALA A 158 5.20 -1.54 -1.63
CA ALA A 158 4.64 -2.42 -2.64
C ALA A 158 4.44 -3.84 -2.12
N TYR A 159 3.27 -4.41 -2.35
CA TYR A 159 3.09 -5.85 -2.38
C TYR A 159 3.57 -6.40 -3.71
N LEU A 160 4.14 -7.61 -3.66
CA LEU A 160 4.71 -8.31 -4.79
C LEU A 160 4.18 -9.74 -4.81
N ARG A 161 3.89 -10.24 -6.02
CA ARG A 161 3.61 -11.65 -6.25
C ARG A 161 4.87 -12.39 -6.70
N VAL A 162 4.95 -13.68 -6.44
CA VAL A 162 6.08 -14.51 -6.86
C VAL A 162 5.83 -15.00 -8.29
N VAL A 163 6.75 -14.68 -9.20
CA VAL A 163 6.75 -15.15 -10.58
C VAL A 163 7.66 -16.37 -10.73
N GLU A 164 8.87 -16.29 -10.19
CA GLU A 164 9.81 -17.41 -10.10
C GLU A 164 10.25 -17.55 -8.64
N SER A 165 10.07 -18.76 -8.10
CA SER A 165 10.49 -19.06 -6.73
C SER A 165 12.01 -19.06 -6.60
N GLY A 166 12.51 -18.75 -5.39
CA GLY A 166 13.93 -18.73 -5.12
C GLY A 166 14.19 -18.43 -3.66
N GLU A 167 15.41 -18.01 -3.37
CA GLU A 167 15.81 -17.56 -2.04
C GLU A 167 16.17 -16.07 -2.08
N VAL A 168 16.00 -15.40 -0.94
CA VAL A 168 16.41 -14.01 -0.73
C VAL A 168 17.17 -13.87 0.59
N ARG A 169 18.22 -13.07 0.59
CA ARG A 169 18.98 -12.68 1.79
C ARG A 169 19.40 -11.23 1.74
N ALA A 170 19.78 -10.68 2.88
CA ALA A 170 20.37 -9.36 2.96
C ALA A 170 21.64 -9.29 2.10
N GLY A 171 21.78 -8.21 1.33
CA GLY A 171 22.86 -7.98 0.36
C GLY A 171 22.53 -8.38 -1.08
N ASP A 172 21.47 -9.13 -1.31
CA ASP A 172 21.10 -9.53 -2.68
C ASP A 172 20.78 -8.31 -3.56
N PRO A 173 21.34 -8.29 -4.79
CA PRO A 173 21.03 -7.23 -5.75
C PRO A 173 19.58 -7.32 -6.21
N VAL A 174 18.97 -6.16 -6.46
CA VAL A 174 17.65 -6.02 -7.11
C VAL A 174 17.86 -5.47 -8.50
N THR A 175 17.39 -6.18 -9.51
CA THR A 175 17.47 -5.79 -10.91
C THR A 175 16.07 -5.76 -11.52
N ILE A 176 15.68 -4.63 -12.11
CA ILE A 176 14.42 -4.53 -12.85
C ILE A 176 14.60 -5.28 -14.18
N VAL A 177 13.91 -6.41 -14.34
CA VAL A 177 14.00 -7.27 -15.53
C VAL A 177 12.83 -7.07 -16.49
N HIS A 178 11.76 -6.44 -16.03
CA HIS A 178 10.63 -6.03 -16.86
C HIS A 178 10.02 -4.74 -16.32
N ARG A 179 9.77 -3.77 -17.20
CA ARG A 179 9.04 -2.55 -16.86
C ARG A 179 7.95 -2.32 -17.89
N PRO A 180 6.66 -2.34 -17.48
CA PRO A 180 5.53 -2.11 -18.37
C PRO A 180 5.53 -0.70 -18.96
N ASP A 181 4.85 -0.55 -20.11
CA ASP A 181 4.65 0.74 -20.77
C ASP A 181 3.28 1.35 -20.39
N HIS A 182 3.18 1.82 -19.15
CA HIS A 182 2.04 2.57 -18.62
C HIS A 182 2.47 3.41 -17.42
N GLU A 183 1.60 4.31 -16.94
CA GLU A 183 1.91 5.25 -15.86
C GLU A 183 1.50 4.79 -14.44
N VAL A 184 0.85 3.64 -14.31
CA VAL A 184 0.23 3.19 -13.06
C VAL A 184 1.30 2.69 -12.10
N SER A 185 1.89 3.60 -11.34
CA SER A 185 2.82 3.26 -10.26
C SER A 185 2.09 2.87 -8.98
N ILE A 186 2.82 2.37 -8.00
CA ILE A 186 2.32 2.08 -6.65
C ILE A 186 1.68 3.32 -6.03
N SER A 187 2.36 4.48 -6.05
CA SER A 187 1.81 5.74 -5.54
C SER A 187 0.61 6.21 -6.34
N PHE A 188 0.62 6.05 -7.68
CA PHE A 188 -0.54 6.39 -8.51
C PHE A 188 -1.76 5.55 -8.12
N LEU A 189 -1.60 4.22 -8.06
CA LEU A 189 -2.69 3.32 -7.68
C LEU A 189 -3.18 3.60 -6.26
N PHE A 190 -2.26 3.84 -5.33
CA PHE A 190 -2.62 4.17 -3.95
C PHE A 190 -3.50 5.44 -3.87
N ARG A 191 -3.12 6.53 -4.54
CA ARG A 191 -3.92 7.75 -4.60
C ARG A 191 -5.29 7.52 -5.25
N ALA A 192 -5.32 6.78 -6.36
CA ALA A 192 -6.58 6.41 -7.01
C ALA A 192 -7.53 5.64 -6.09
N LEU A 193 -6.99 4.74 -5.25
CA LEU A 193 -7.77 3.94 -4.31
C LEU A 193 -8.16 4.69 -3.03
N THR A 194 -7.49 5.81 -2.70
CA THR A 194 -7.69 6.50 -1.42
C THR A 194 -8.19 7.93 -1.58
N THR A 195 -7.36 8.84 -2.07
CA THR A 195 -7.59 10.30 -2.03
C THR A 195 -8.06 10.88 -3.35
N GLU A 196 -7.73 10.27 -4.50
CA GLU A 196 -7.95 10.84 -5.84
C GLU A 196 -8.75 9.90 -6.74
N ARG A 197 -10.03 9.65 -6.37
CA ARG A 197 -10.89 8.72 -7.09
C ARG A 197 -11.07 9.01 -8.58
N ALA A 198 -10.83 10.24 -9.02
CA ALA A 198 -10.85 10.63 -10.43
C ALA A 198 -9.77 9.92 -11.27
N LEU A 199 -8.71 9.39 -10.63
CA LEU A 199 -7.66 8.62 -11.30
C LEU A 199 -8.08 7.17 -11.62
N LEU A 200 -9.14 6.64 -10.98
CA LEU A 200 -9.54 5.23 -11.11
C LEU A 200 -9.70 4.74 -12.56
N PRO A 201 -10.29 5.52 -13.51
CA PRO A 201 -10.38 5.04 -14.89
C PRO A 201 -9.03 4.78 -15.55
N ARG A 202 -8.00 5.57 -15.19
CA ARG A 202 -6.64 5.45 -15.75
C ARG A 202 -5.88 4.21 -15.22
N VAL A 203 -6.30 3.68 -14.06
CA VAL A 203 -5.74 2.46 -13.48
C VAL A 203 -5.83 1.28 -14.43
N LEU A 204 -6.88 1.21 -15.27
CA LEU A 204 -7.08 0.12 -16.23
C LEU A 204 -5.96 0.00 -17.27
N ALA A 205 -5.11 1.01 -17.44
CA ALA A 205 -3.93 0.92 -18.31
C ALA A 205 -2.94 -0.17 -17.87
N ALA A 206 -2.96 -0.59 -16.60
CA ALA A 206 -2.13 -1.68 -16.11
C ALA A 206 -2.66 -3.10 -16.47
N GLY A 207 -3.83 -3.19 -17.10
CA GLY A 207 -4.37 -4.43 -17.69
C GLY A 207 -4.39 -5.62 -16.73
N ASP A 208 -3.89 -6.76 -17.23
CA ASP A 208 -3.89 -8.05 -16.51
C ASP A 208 -2.95 -8.08 -15.28
N ALA A 209 -2.09 -7.08 -15.13
CA ALA A 209 -1.24 -6.95 -13.94
C ALA A 209 -2.02 -6.51 -12.69
N LEU A 210 -3.21 -5.95 -12.87
CA LEU A 210 -4.08 -5.54 -11.77
C LEU A 210 -4.61 -6.73 -10.97
N VAL A 211 -4.69 -6.55 -9.66
CA VAL A 211 -5.38 -7.52 -8.81
C VAL A 211 -6.90 -7.43 -9.01
N PRO A 212 -7.64 -8.55 -8.92
CA PRO A 212 -9.08 -8.59 -9.21
C PRO A 212 -9.90 -7.59 -8.39
N GLU A 213 -9.56 -7.38 -7.13
CA GLU A 213 -10.25 -6.43 -6.25
C GLU A 213 -10.11 -4.97 -6.71
N THR A 214 -8.97 -4.64 -7.34
CA THR A 214 -8.76 -3.31 -7.95
C THR A 214 -9.65 -3.14 -9.17
N VAL A 215 -9.68 -4.12 -10.06
CA VAL A 215 -10.53 -4.12 -11.26
C VAL A 215 -12.00 -3.93 -10.88
N GLU A 216 -12.48 -4.70 -9.88
CA GLU A 216 -13.84 -4.58 -9.36
C GLU A 216 -14.13 -3.17 -8.80
N THR A 217 -13.17 -2.60 -8.07
CA THR A 217 -13.29 -1.23 -7.51
C THR A 217 -13.43 -0.18 -8.61
N VAL A 218 -12.62 -0.29 -9.68
CA VAL A 218 -12.69 0.61 -10.82
C VAL A 218 -14.03 0.48 -11.54
N HIS A 219 -14.49 -0.74 -11.82
CA HIS A 219 -15.77 -0.97 -12.48
C HIS A 219 -16.95 -0.44 -11.67
N LYS A 220 -16.95 -0.64 -10.34
CA LYS A 220 -17.98 -0.07 -9.45
C LYS A 220 -17.97 1.46 -9.49
N HIS A 221 -16.83 2.10 -9.55
CA HIS A 221 -16.70 3.55 -9.67
C HIS A 221 -17.29 4.06 -10.99
N LEU A 222 -16.90 3.46 -12.12
CA LEU A 222 -17.40 3.81 -13.44
C LEU A 222 -18.93 3.62 -13.57
N ALA A 223 -19.46 2.55 -13.00
CA ALA A 223 -20.89 2.30 -13.00
C ALA A 223 -21.66 3.39 -12.21
N ARG A 224 -21.13 3.84 -11.09
CA ARG A 224 -21.72 4.93 -10.30
C ARG A 224 -21.71 6.26 -11.04
N GLN A 225 -20.64 6.59 -11.76
CA GLN A 225 -20.57 7.80 -12.58
C GLN A 225 -21.61 7.81 -13.69
N ARG A 226 -21.82 6.67 -14.38
CA ARG A 226 -22.85 6.55 -15.45
C ARG A 226 -24.27 6.68 -14.93
N ASN A 227 -24.51 6.33 -13.67
CA ASN A 227 -25.85 6.39 -13.05
C ASN A 227 -26.12 7.71 -12.32
N GLN A 228 -25.18 8.66 -12.27
CA GLN A 228 -25.45 10.01 -11.80
C GLN A 228 -26.13 10.78 -12.94
N PRO A 229 -27.39 11.29 -12.76
CA PRO A 229 -28.05 12.08 -13.79
C PRO A 229 -27.24 13.33 -14.10
N GLU A 230 -27.01 13.61 -15.38
CA GLU A 230 -26.51 14.90 -15.85
C GLU A 230 -27.57 15.96 -15.47
N GLY A 231 -27.37 16.70 -14.38
CA GLY A 231 -28.38 17.65 -13.96
C GLY A 231 -28.10 18.32 -12.63
N SER A 232 -27.27 19.33 -12.65
CA SER A 232 -27.59 20.65 -12.10
C SER A 232 -26.49 21.65 -12.48
N VAL A 233 -26.45 22.01 -13.76
CA VAL A 233 -25.92 23.32 -14.13
C VAL A 233 -26.93 24.32 -13.58
N GLY A 234 -26.55 25.01 -12.50
CA GLY A 234 -27.37 25.95 -11.79
C GLY A 234 -27.98 26.99 -12.74
N ALA A 235 -29.29 27.04 -12.74
CA ALA A 235 -29.98 28.18 -13.31
C ALA A 235 -29.54 29.44 -12.56
N SER A 236 -28.80 30.29 -13.25
CA SER A 236 -28.46 31.64 -12.82
C SER A 236 -29.77 32.39 -12.55
N GLU A 237 -30.03 32.65 -11.29
CA GLU A 237 -31.12 33.53 -10.85
C GLU A 237 -30.79 34.94 -11.32
N ALA A 238 -31.58 35.48 -12.26
CA ALA A 238 -31.51 36.85 -12.72
C ALA A 238 -31.83 37.80 -11.56
N PRO A 239 -31.15 38.97 -11.45
CA PRO A 239 -31.41 39.90 -10.38
C PRO A 239 -32.77 40.54 -10.54
N ARG A 240 -33.66 40.39 -9.57
CA ARG A 240 -34.94 41.14 -9.48
C ARG A 240 -34.65 42.62 -9.25
N GLY A 241 -35.08 43.42 -10.20
CA GLY A 241 -35.00 44.87 -10.13
C GLY A 241 -35.68 45.43 -8.91
N THR A 242 -34.98 46.27 -8.17
CA THR A 242 -35.54 47.13 -7.11
C THR A 242 -36.33 48.25 -7.71
N ALA A 243 -37.67 48.21 -7.52
CA ALA A 243 -38.52 49.37 -7.77
C ALA A 243 -38.32 50.41 -6.66
N ALA A 244 -37.85 51.61 -7.03
CA ALA A 244 -37.77 52.73 -6.16
C ALA A 244 -39.17 53.31 -5.89
N SER A 245 -39.53 53.37 -4.62
CA SER A 245 -40.71 54.15 -4.18
C SER A 245 -40.22 55.44 -3.58
N THR A 246 -40.43 56.51 -4.30
CA THR A 246 -40.33 57.90 -3.81
C THR A 246 -41.53 58.23 -2.89
N ASN A 247 -41.25 58.70 -1.69
CA ASN A 247 -42.22 59.43 -0.90
C ASN A 247 -41.51 60.63 -0.24
N VAL A 248 -42.01 61.86 -0.55
CA VAL A 248 -41.58 63.18 -0.04
C VAL A 248 -42.55 63.62 1.03
N PRO A 249 -42.18 64.42 2.03
CA PRO A 249 -42.89 64.67 3.29
C PRO A 249 -43.84 65.86 3.23
N VAL A 250 -44.73 65.89 4.22
CA VAL A 250 -45.28 67.10 4.81
C VAL A 250 -44.99 67.09 6.31
#